data_aa7fad9a8ec78e8dc2d6bd69ee0267a2
#
_entry.id   aa7fad9a8ec78e8dc2d6bd69ee0267a2
#
_cell.length_a   1.000
_cell.length_b   1.000
_cell.length_c   1.000
_cell.angle_alpha   90.00
_cell.angle_beta   90.00
_cell.angle_gamma   90.00
#
_symmetry.space_group_name_H-M   'P 1'
#
loop_
_entity.id
_entity.type
_entity.pdbx_description
1 polymer ?
#
loop_
_entity_poly.entity_id
_entity_poly.type
_entity_poly.pdbx_seq_one_letter_code
_entity_poly.pdbx_strand_id
1 'polypeptide(L)'
;MSEYQYNKVTPEMIEKFKEIAPKRVLVGDEINEDFTHDEMAIYGKARPEVLVEATSTEEVAAVVKLCNENKVPVTPSGARTGLVGGAVSIGGGVMISLTKMNKILGYDKENFVVKIQSGVLLNDLAQDAEKQGLLYPPDPGEKFATVGGNVATNAGGMRAVKYGCTRDYVRAMTVVLPTGEIVKLWSYCIKDKFRIQLIKLNDRF
;
A
#
# COMPACT_ATOMS: atom_id res chain seq x y z
N MET A 1 -15.23 -3.31 -26.00
CA MET A 1 -14.97 -2.97 -24.60
C MET A 1 -15.97 -1.89 -24.23
N SER A 2 -16.83 -2.11 -23.23
CA SER A 2 -17.70 -1.04 -22.74
C SER A 2 -16.79 0.05 -22.18
N GLU A 3 -16.85 1.25 -22.74
CA GLU A 3 -16.22 2.43 -22.15
C GLU A 3 -16.86 2.66 -20.78
N TYR A 4 -16.17 2.26 -19.72
CA TYR A 4 -16.56 2.67 -18.38
C TYR A 4 -16.39 4.18 -18.29
N GLN A 5 -17.49 4.89 -18.28
CA GLN A 5 -17.48 6.34 -18.10
C GLN A 5 -17.38 6.61 -16.60
N TYR A 6 -16.18 7.00 -16.15
CA TYR A 6 -15.96 7.47 -14.78
C TYR A 6 -16.29 8.95 -14.65
N ASN A 7 -16.78 9.34 -13.50
CA ASN A 7 -16.99 10.74 -13.18
C ASN A 7 -15.68 11.40 -12.74
N LYS A 8 -15.63 12.71 -12.91
CA LYS A 8 -14.55 13.54 -12.36
C LYS A 8 -14.83 13.90 -10.91
N VAL A 9 -13.76 14.29 -10.20
CA VAL A 9 -13.87 14.79 -8.84
C VAL A 9 -14.55 16.14 -8.84
N THR A 10 -15.56 16.35 -7.97
CA THR A 10 -16.26 17.62 -7.82
C THR A 10 -15.66 18.46 -6.68
N PRO A 11 -15.87 19.80 -6.69
CA PRO A 11 -15.43 20.65 -5.58
C PRO A 11 -15.98 20.20 -4.21
N GLU A 12 -17.23 19.73 -4.16
CA GLU A 12 -17.88 19.24 -2.94
C GLU A 12 -17.17 17.98 -2.40
N MET A 13 -16.69 17.11 -3.29
CA MET A 13 -15.90 15.95 -2.91
C MET A 13 -14.54 16.36 -2.33
N ILE A 14 -13.90 17.37 -2.92
CA ILE A 14 -12.61 17.88 -2.41
C ILE A 14 -12.75 18.37 -0.98
N GLU A 15 -13.81 19.13 -0.66
CA GLU A 15 -14.05 19.59 0.71
C GLU A 15 -14.28 18.41 1.67
N LYS A 16 -15.04 17.40 1.27
CA LYS A 16 -15.19 16.16 2.08
C LYS A 16 -13.88 15.42 2.27
N PHE A 17 -13.00 15.36 1.26
CA PHE A 17 -11.67 14.77 1.44
C PHE A 17 -10.82 15.57 2.43
N LYS A 18 -10.92 16.90 2.42
CA LYS A 18 -10.24 17.75 3.40
C LYS A 18 -10.76 17.56 4.82
N GLU A 19 -12.04 17.24 4.99
CA GLU A 19 -12.61 16.86 6.31
C GLU A 19 -12.07 15.50 6.77
N ILE A 20 -11.97 14.51 5.85
CA ILE A 20 -11.44 13.16 6.16
C ILE A 20 -9.95 13.21 6.48
N ALA A 21 -9.17 13.96 5.69
CA ALA A 21 -7.71 14.02 5.78
C ALA A 21 -7.20 15.48 5.82
N PRO A 22 -7.40 16.22 6.93
CA PRO A 22 -7.03 17.63 7.03
C PRO A 22 -5.56 17.89 6.70
N LYS A 23 -5.28 18.89 5.85
CA LYS A 23 -3.94 19.28 5.38
C LYS A 23 -3.17 18.20 4.61
N ARG A 24 -3.84 17.14 4.16
CA ARG A 24 -3.26 16.00 3.46
C ARG A 24 -3.99 15.68 2.16
N VAL A 25 -4.68 16.65 1.61
CA VAL A 25 -5.35 16.60 0.31
C VAL A 25 -4.70 17.62 -0.60
N LEU A 26 -4.17 17.17 -1.72
CA LEU A 26 -3.52 18.00 -2.72
C LEU A 26 -4.31 17.93 -4.03
N VAL A 27 -4.40 19.05 -4.76
CA VAL A 27 -5.22 19.17 -5.95
C VAL A 27 -4.44 19.83 -7.09
N GLY A 28 -4.57 19.30 -8.29
CA GLY A 28 -3.99 19.89 -9.49
C GLY A 28 -2.47 20.05 -9.40
N ASP A 29 -1.97 21.27 -9.48
CA ASP A 29 -0.54 21.60 -9.52
C ASP A 29 0.16 21.46 -8.16
N GLU A 30 -0.58 21.31 -7.06
CA GLU A 30 -0.01 20.97 -5.75
C GLU A 30 0.53 19.52 -5.71
N ILE A 31 0.06 18.66 -6.63
CA ILE A 31 0.49 17.27 -6.71
C ILE A 31 1.84 17.20 -7.41
N ASN A 32 2.87 16.73 -6.68
CA ASN A 32 4.20 16.55 -7.24
C ASN A 32 4.17 15.59 -8.44
N GLU A 33 5.03 15.84 -9.43
CA GLU A 33 5.16 15.03 -10.64
C GLU A 33 5.46 13.56 -10.35
N ASP A 34 6.14 13.25 -9.26
CA ASP A 34 6.43 11.88 -8.82
C ASP A 34 5.17 11.02 -8.62
N PHE A 35 4.00 11.65 -8.39
CA PHE A 35 2.72 10.95 -8.29
C PHE A 35 2.04 10.67 -9.63
N THR A 36 2.68 11.02 -10.74
CA THR A 36 2.11 10.81 -12.08
C THR A 36 2.55 9.52 -12.75
N HIS A 37 3.57 8.84 -12.23
CA HIS A 37 4.17 7.66 -12.84
C HIS A 37 4.72 6.67 -11.78
N ASP A 38 5.06 5.48 -12.23
CA ASP A 38 5.93 4.53 -11.52
C ASP A 38 7.24 4.34 -12.29
N GLU A 39 8.05 3.36 -11.93
CA GLU A 39 9.34 3.09 -12.61
C GLU A 39 9.18 2.48 -14.02
N MET A 40 7.96 2.18 -14.46
CA MET A 40 7.71 1.63 -15.80
C MET A 40 7.29 2.73 -16.78
N ALA A 41 8.26 3.29 -17.46
CA ALA A 41 8.07 4.39 -18.40
C ALA A 41 7.09 4.10 -19.56
N ILE A 42 6.88 2.83 -19.91
CA ILE A 42 5.99 2.42 -21.01
C ILE A 42 4.52 2.80 -20.77
N TYR A 43 4.11 2.91 -19.50
CA TYR A 43 2.75 3.31 -19.14
C TYR A 43 2.56 4.83 -19.13
N GLY A 44 3.63 5.58 -19.38
CA GLY A 44 3.62 7.02 -19.44
C GLY A 44 3.33 7.68 -18.09
N LYS A 45 2.81 8.90 -18.15
CA LYS A 45 2.46 9.71 -17.00
C LYS A 45 0.98 10.04 -17.02
N ALA A 46 0.29 9.89 -15.90
CA ALA A 46 -1.09 10.31 -15.73
C ALA A 46 -1.29 10.91 -14.33
N ARG A 47 -1.65 12.19 -14.31
CA ARG A 47 -1.86 12.95 -13.07
C ARG A 47 -3.22 12.61 -12.47
N PRO A 48 -3.31 12.24 -11.18
CA PRO A 48 -4.59 12.18 -10.50
C PRO A 48 -5.20 13.58 -10.35
N GLU A 49 -6.51 13.68 -10.28
CA GLU A 49 -7.21 14.96 -10.03
C GLU A 49 -7.02 15.41 -8.58
N VAL A 50 -6.99 14.43 -7.66
CA VAL A 50 -6.78 14.64 -6.22
C VAL A 50 -5.85 13.58 -5.68
N LEU A 51 -4.92 13.99 -4.81
CA LEU A 51 -4.09 13.12 -4.00
C LEU A 51 -4.51 13.23 -2.53
N VAL A 52 -4.82 12.09 -1.90
CA VAL A 52 -5.09 12.00 -0.47
C VAL A 52 -3.99 11.18 0.20
N GLU A 53 -3.28 11.76 1.13
CA GLU A 53 -2.26 11.08 1.93
C GLU A 53 -2.89 10.50 3.21
N ALA A 54 -3.27 9.23 3.17
CA ALA A 54 -3.94 8.57 4.29
C ALA A 54 -2.98 8.17 5.41
N THR A 55 -3.44 8.25 6.65
CA THR A 55 -2.70 7.86 7.86
C THR A 55 -3.38 6.71 8.63
N SER A 56 -4.62 6.38 8.28
CA SER A 56 -5.38 5.30 8.90
C SER A 56 -6.21 4.51 7.89
N THR A 57 -6.62 3.31 8.29
CA THR A 57 -7.52 2.45 7.50
C THR A 57 -8.90 3.09 7.35
N GLU A 58 -9.36 3.80 8.36
CA GLU A 58 -10.65 4.47 8.39
C GLU A 58 -10.69 5.62 7.39
N GLU A 59 -9.60 6.40 7.26
CA GLU A 59 -9.48 7.44 6.23
C GLU A 59 -9.52 6.84 4.82
N VAL A 60 -8.77 5.75 4.58
CA VAL A 60 -8.81 5.04 3.30
C VAL A 60 -10.23 4.58 2.99
N ALA A 61 -10.92 3.97 3.95
CA ALA A 61 -12.28 3.48 3.80
C ALA A 61 -13.27 4.60 3.46
N ALA A 62 -13.18 5.74 4.15
CA ALA A 62 -14.03 6.89 3.92
C ALA A 62 -13.83 7.48 2.51
N VAL A 63 -12.56 7.62 2.06
CA VAL A 63 -12.23 8.12 0.72
C VAL A 63 -12.72 7.15 -0.36
N VAL A 64 -12.46 5.85 -0.22
CA VAL A 64 -12.90 4.82 -1.18
C VAL A 64 -14.42 4.80 -1.29
N LYS A 65 -15.13 4.85 -0.15
CA LYS A 65 -16.60 4.88 -0.11
C LYS A 65 -17.15 6.08 -0.88
N LEU A 66 -16.62 7.28 -0.61
CA LEU A 66 -17.06 8.52 -1.28
C LEU A 66 -16.81 8.44 -2.79
N CYS A 67 -15.67 7.90 -3.22
CA CYS A 67 -15.35 7.71 -4.63
C CYS A 67 -16.28 6.68 -5.28
N ASN A 68 -16.57 5.57 -4.63
CA ASN A 68 -17.46 4.53 -5.15
C ASN A 68 -18.89 5.05 -5.34
N GLU A 69 -19.43 5.76 -4.36
CA GLU A 69 -20.77 6.37 -4.42
C GLU A 69 -20.90 7.37 -5.60
N ASN A 70 -19.80 8.04 -5.95
CA ASN A 70 -19.76 9.03 -7.02
C ASN A 70 -19.17 8.48 -8.34
N LYS A 71 -18.84 7.19 -8.42
CA LYS A 71 -18.21 6.53 -9.59
C LYS A 71 -16.93 7.23 -10.06
N VAL A 72 -16.11 7.68 -9.12
CA VAL A 72 -14.79 8.28 -9.36
C VAL A 72 -13.73 7.19 -9.21
N PRO A 73 -12.78 7.05 -10.16
CA PRO A 73 -11.74 6.04 -10.07
C PRO A 73 -10.78 6.32 -8.93
N VAL A 74 -10.27 5.24 -8.32
CA VAL A 74 -9.30 5.30 -7.22
C VAL A 74 -8.04 4.53 -7.60
N THR A 75 -6.88 5.15 -7.41
CA THR A 75 -5.57 4.53 -7.58
C THR A 75 -4.85 4.49 -6.23
N PRO A 76 -4.69 3.31 -5.59
CA PRO A 76 -3.86 3.20 -4.39
C PRO A 76 -2.38 3.30 -4.77
N SER A 77 -1.59 4.00 -3.94
CA SER A 77 -0.17 4.23 -4.20
C SER A 77 0.68 3.98 -2.95
N GLY A 78 1.75 3.21 -3.12
CA GLY A 78 2.86 3.09 -2.18
C GLY A 78 4.01 4.02 -2.58
N ALA A 79 5.25 3.50 -2.60
CA ALA A 79 6.45 4.24 -3.02
C ALA A 79 6.59 4.42 -4.54
N ARG A 80 5.73 3.84 -5.35
CA ARG A 80 5.73 3.91 -6.82
C ARG A 80 6.95 3.28 -7.51
N THR A 81 7.67 2.42 -6.81
CA THR A 81 8.83 1.66 -7.32
C THR A 81 8.42 0.45 -8.18
N GLY A 82 7.14 0.31 -8.50
CA GLY A 82 6.60 -0.79 -9.30
C GLY A 82 6.92 -0.69 -10.77
N LEU A 83 6.81 -1.84 -11.48
CA LEU A 83 7.15 -1.98 -12.90
C LEU A 83 5.93 -2.42 -13.75
N VAL A 84 4.72 -2.20 -13.27
CA VAL A 84 3.49 -2.71 -13.92
C VAL A 84 2.43 -1.64 -14.17
N GLY A 85 2.75 -0.38 -13.93
CA GLY A 85 1.82 0.74 -14.11
C GLY A 85 0.70 0.80 -13.06
N GLY A 86 0.79 0.00 -11.99
CA GLY A 86 -0.29 -0.13 -10.99
C GLY A 86 -0.52 1.12 -10.13
N ALA A 87 0.46 2.04 -10.10
CA ALA A 87 0.35 3.32 -9.38
C ALA A 87 0.09 4.51 -10.33
N VAL A 88 -0.19 4.27 -11.61
CA VAL A 88 -0.46 5.32 -12.60
C VAL A 88 -1.97 5.57 -12.70
N SER A 89 -2.41 6.81 -12.46
CA SER A 89 -3.83 7.18 -12.46
C SER A 89 -4.37 7.38 -13.89
N ILE A 90 -4.34 6.35 -14.71
CA ILE A 90 -4.75 6.42 -16.13
C ILE A 90 -6.20 6.85 -16.33
N GLY A 91 -7.06 6.62 -15.35
CA GLY A 91 -8.45 7.07 -15.34
C GLY A 91 -8.66 8.45 -14.69
N GLY A 92 -7.59 9.15 -14.29
CA GLY A 92 -7.70 10.36 -13.45
C GLY A 92 -8.16 10.03 -12.03
N GLY A 93 -9.13 10.78 -11.53
CA GLY A 93 -9.78 10.56 -10.23
C GLY A 93 -8.87 10.76 -9.02
N VAL A 94 -9.01 9.93 -8.01
CA VAL A 94 -8.34 10.09 -6.72
C VAL A 94 -7.20 9.08 -6.55
N MET A 95 -6.01 9.58 -6.25
CA MET A 95 -4.91 8.74 -5.74
C MET A 95 -4.90 8.75 -4.23
N ILE A 96 -4.82 7.57 -3.62
CA ILE A 96 -4.64 7.42 -2.17
C ILE A 96 -3.20 6.98 -1.90
N SER A 97 -2.39 7.88 -1.38
CA SER A 97 -1.03 7.56 -0.93
C SER A 97 -1.07 6.91 0.46
N LEU A 98 -0.47 5.74 0.56
CA LEU A 98 -0.36 4.98 1.82
C LEU A 98 0.99 5.15 2.51
N THR A 99 1.90 5.98 1.96
CA THR A 99 3.26 6.16 2.48
C THR A 99 3.31 6.71 3.89
N LYS A 100 2.29 7.46 4.32
CA LYS A 100 2.17 7.96 5.71
C LYS A 100 1.66 6.91 6.71
N MET A 101 1.19 5.77 6.24
CA MET A 101 0.86 4.60 7.05
C MET A 101 2.11 3.72 7.24
N ASN A 102 3.14 4.24 7.90
CA ASN A 102 4.49 3.67 7.92
C ASN A 102 4.98 3.20 9.31
N LYS A 103 4.05 2.84 10.19
CA LYS A 103 4.40 2.41 11.55
C LYS A 103 4.57 0.89 11.65
N ILE A 104 5.65 0.46 12.32
CA ILE A 104 5.78 -0.89 12.86
C ILE A 104 5.02 -0.91 14.19
N LEU A 105 3.99 -1.77 14.28
CA LEU A 105 3.01 -1.76 15.37
C LEU A 105 3.34 -2.73 16.49
N GLY A 106 4.33 -3.62 16.28
CA GLY A 106 4.82 -4.54 17.29
C GLY A 106 5.18 -5.92 16.73
N TYR A 107 5.85 -6.71 17.58
CA TYR A 107 6.32 -8.06 17.28
C TYR A 107 5.64 -9.08 18.17
N ASP A 108 5.28 -10.19 17.58
CA ASP A 108 4.96 -11.45 18.26
C ASP A 108 6.19 -12.37 18.09
N LYS A 109 7.08 -12.34 19.09
CA LYS A 109 8.37 -13.05 19.01
C LYS A 109 8.22 -14.56 19.13
N GLU A 110 7.16 -15.04 19.78
CA GLU A 110 6.89 -16.47 19.92
C GLU A 110 6.49 -17.09 18.58
N ASN A 111 5.71 -16.33 17.78
CA ASN A 111 5.22 -16.75 16.47
C ASN A 111 6.05 -16.19 15.32
N PHE A 112 7.13 -15.44 15.58
CA PHE A 112 7.96 -14.77 14.57
C PHE A 112 7.14 -13.90 13.61
N VAL A 113 6.24 -13.10 14.13
CA VAL A 113 5.35 -12.27 13.34
C VAL A 113 5.52 -10.81 13.71
N VAL A 114 5.57 -9.95 12.71
CA VAL A 114 5.50 -8.50 12.89
C VAL A 114 4.18 -7.95 12.38
N LYS A 115 3.63 -6.99 13.11
CA LYS A 115 2.46 -6.21 12.74
C LYS A 115 2.90 -4.84 12.27
N ILE A 116 2.52 -4.48 11.06
CA ILE A 116 2.94 -3.24 10.41
C ILE A 116 1.79 -2.57 9.66
N GLN A 117 1.98 -1.32 9.29
CA GLN A 117 1.16 -0.62 8.32
C GLN A 117 1.73 -0.82 6.90
N SER A 118 0.89 -0.65 5.88
CA SER A 118 1.22 -0.94 4.47
C SER A 118 2.31 -0.06 3.88
N GLY A 119 2.48 1.17 4.38
CA GLY A 119 3.46 2.14 3.93
C GLY A 119 4.86 1.98 4.54
N VAL A 120 5.08 0.98 5.42
CA VAL A 120 6.43 0.69 5.94
C VAL A 120 7.35 0.34 4.79
N LEU A 121 8.53 0.95 4.74
CA LEU A 121 9.54 0.64 3.74
C LEU A 121 10.19 -0.72 4.02
N LEU A 122 10.51 -1.45 2.97
CA LEU A 122 11.17 -2.76 3.08
C LEU A 122 12.47 -2.70 3.87
N ASN A 123 13.28 -1.65 3.62
CA ASN A 123 14.53 -1.45 4.33
C ASN A 123 14.33 -1.21 5.84
N ASP A 124 13.31 -0.43 6.19
CA ASP A 124 13.01 -0.12 7.60
C ASP A 124 12.54 -1.38 8.34
N LEU A 125 11.67 -2.19 7.70
CA LEU A 125 11.28 -3.48 8.23
C LEU A 125 12.47 -4.42 8.42
N ALA A 126 13.36 -4.52 7.42
CA ALA A 126 14.51 -5.41 7.48
C ALA A 126 15.45 -5.02 8.63
N GLN A 127 15.80 -3.74 8.73
CA GLN A 127 16.69 -3.24 9.79
C GLN A 127 16.08 -3.37 11.19
N ASP A 128 14.78 -3.11 11.32
CA ASP A 128 14.10 -3.22 12.62
C ASP A 128 13.95 -4.69 13.04
N ALA A 129 13.64 -5.59 12.11
CA ALA A 129 13.59 -7.03 12.36
C ALA A 129 14.96 -7.58 12.82
N GLU A 130 16.06 -7.14 12.19
CA GLU A 130 17.43 -7.54 12.57
C GLU A 130 17.76 -7.13 14.02
N LYS A 131 17.36 -5.95 14.45
CA LYS A 131 17.52 -5.52 15.87
C LYS A 131 16.74 -6.42 16.84
N GLN A 132 15.70 -7.10 16.38
CA GLN A 132 14.92 -8.06 17.17
C GLN A 132 15.48 -9.51 17.09
N GLY A 133 16.58 -9.72 16.36
CA GLY A 133 17.15 -11.05 16.09
C GLY A 133 16.34 -11.86 15.06
N LEU A 134 15.56 -11.17 14.23
CA LEU A 134 14.69 -11.76 13.23
C LEU A 134 15.09 -11.30 11.82
N LEU A 135 14.68 -12.05 10.81
CA LEU A 135 14.91 -11.75 9.41
C LEU A 135 13.58 -11.69 8.65
N TYR A 136 13.41 -10.67 7.81
CA TYR A 136 12.41 -10.67 6.75
C TYR A 136 13.04 -11.24 5.47
N PRO A 137 12.67 -12.48 5.05
CA PRO A 137 13.41 -13.18 4.00
C PRO A 137 13.22 -12.65 2.57
N PRO A 138 12.02 -12.21 2.13
CA PRO A 138 11.83 -11.69 0.78
C PRO A 138 12.74 -10.50 0.49
N ASP A 139 13.43 -10.53 -0.66
CA ASP A 139 14.37 -9.49 -1.08
C ASP A 139 14.15 -9.17 -2.56
N PRO A 140 13.17 -8.32 -2.88
CA PRO A 140 12.84 -7.94 -4.26
C PRO A 140 13.91 -7.03 -4.91
N GLY A 141 14.97 -6.67 -4.20
CA GLY A 141 16.04 -5.78 -4.68
C GLY A 141 15.76 -4.30 -4.42
N GLU A 142 14.50 -3.87 -4.51
CA GLU A 142 14.12 -2.48 -4.24
C GLU A 142 13.82 -2.27 -2.76
N LYS A 143 14.76 -1.61 -2.07
CA LYS A 143 14.72 -1.39 -0.61
C LYS A 143 13.75 -0.31 -0.17
N PHE A 144 13.43 0.61 -1.06
CA PHE A 144 12.49 1.71 -0.81
C PHE A 144 11.05 1.38 -1.21
N ALA A 145 10.79 0.17 -1.69
CA ALA A 145 9.43 -0.31 -1.87
C ALA A 145 8.68 -0.35 -0.53
N THR A 146 7.38 -0.06 -0.56
CA THR A 146 6.52 -0.27 0.63
C THR A 146 6.12 -1.73 0.74
N VAL A 147 5.99 -2.23 1.97
CA VAL A 147 5.58 -3.64 2.19
C VAL A 147 4.19 -3.90 1.61
N GLY A 148 3.26 -2.94 1.70
CA GLY A 148 1.94 -3.04 1.05
C GLY A 148 2.03 -3.16 -0.48
N GLY A 149 2.94 -2.42 -1.11
CA GLY A 149 3.24 -2.55 -2.54
C GLY A 149 3.78 -3.93 -2.88
N ASN A 150 4.72 -4.46 -2.08
CA ASN A 150 5.27 -5.81 -2.25
C ASN A 150 4.19 -6.89 -2.12
N VAL A 151 3.23 -6.71 -1.22
CA VAL A 151 2.07 -7.62 -1.08
C VAL A 151 1.18 -7.55 -2.33
N ALA A 152 0.86 -6.34 -2.81
CA ALA A 152 -0.01 -6.14 -3.97
C ALA A 152 0.56 -6.77 -5.26
N THR A 153 1.88 -6.72 -5.45
CA THR A 153 2.58 -7.27 -6.61
C THR A 153 3.13 -8.68 -6.40
N ASN A 154 3.00 -9.23 -5.18
CA ASN A 154 3.67 -10.46 -4.77
C ASN A 154 5.17 -10.45 -5.09
N ALA A 155 5.86 -9.39 -4.67
CA ALA A 155 7.26 -9.18 -4.98
C ALA A 155 8.15 -10.35 -4.52
N GLY A 156 9.00 -10.85 -5.40
CA GLY A 156 9.93 -11.95 -5.16
C GLY A 156 11.34 -11.43 -4.93
N GLY A 157 12.24 -11.75 -5.84
CA GLY A 157 13.62 -11.25 -5.89
C GLY A 157 14.68 -12.34 -5.77
N MET A 158 15.91 -11.94 -5.49
CA MET A 158 17.09 -12.79 -5.57
C MET A 158 17.06 -13.99 -4.62
N ARG A 159 16.35 -13.90 -3.49
CA ARG A 159 16.25 -14.97 -2.49
C ARG A 159 15.02 -15.85 -2.68
N ALA A 160 14.18 -15.58 -3.70
CA ALA A 160 12.89 -16.25 -3.86
C ALA A 160 13.01 -17.77 -4.09
N VAL A 161 14.09 -18.25 -4.72
CA VAL A 161 14.34 -19.68 -4.91
C VAL A 161 14.42 -20.43 -3.59
N LYS A 162 15.03 -19.82 -2.56
CA LYS A 162 15.16 -20.44 -1.22
C LYS A 162 13.97 -20.12 -0.32
N TYR A 163 13.53 -18.87 -0.31
CA TYR A 163 12.61 -18.38 0.74
C TYR A 163 11.19 -18.12 0.22
N GLY A 164 10.94 -18.21 -1.08
CA GLY A 164 9.64 -17.85 -1.64
C GLY A 164 9.45 -16.33 -1.84
N CYS A 165 8.21 -15.93 -2.10
CA CYS A 165 7.82 -14.57 -2.40
C CYS A 165 7.08 -13.92 -1.23
N THR A 166 6.72 -12.66 -1.35
CA THR A 166 6.04 -11.87 -0.30
C THR A 166 4.78 -12.55 0.24
N ARG A 167 3.92 -13.13 -0.63
CA ARG A 167 2.66 -13.79 -0.20
C ARG A 167 2.89 -14.94 0.79
N ASP A 168 4.04 -15.61 0.71
CA ASP A 168 4.35 -16.77 1.57
C ASP A 168 4.55 -16.34 3.03
N TYR A 169 4.75 -15.04 3.27
CA TYR A 169 4.97 -14.42 4.57
C TYR A 169 3.77 -13.63 5.10
N VAL A 170 2.74 -13.43 4.30
CA VAL A 170 1.52 -12.71 4.74
C VAL A 170 0.64 -13.65 5.55
N ARG A 171 0.44 -13.34 6.83
CA ARG A 171 -0.40 -14.14 7.74
C ARG A 171 -1.79 -13.55 7.96
N ALA A 172 -1.92 -12.24 7.90
CA ALA A 172 -3.20 -11.55 8.01
C ALA A 172 -3.14 -10.20 7.32
N MET A 173 -4.28 -9.71 6.85
CA MET A 173 -4.43 -8.40 6.23
C MET A 173 -5.70 -7.71 6.72
N THR A 174 -5.64 -6.39 6.84
CA THR A 174 -6.83 -5.54 6.84
C THR A 174 -6.94 -4.92 5.45
N VAL A 175 -8.06 -5.12 4.79
CA VAL A 175 -8.33 -4.70 3.41
C VAL A 175 -9.52 -3.76 3.39
N VAL A 176 -9.44 -2.68 2.63
CA VAL A 176 -10.58 -1.85 2.29
C VAL A 176 -11.10 -2.31 0.92
N LEU A 177 -12.34 -2.76 0.89
CA LEU A 177 -13.01 -3.17 -0.35
C LEU A 177 -13.39 -1.95 -1.22
N PRO A 178 -13.67 -2.14 -2.51
CA PRO A 178 -14.14 -1.03 -3.37
C PRO A 178 -15.40 -0.32 -2.86
N THR A 179 -16.21 -0.96 -2.03
CA THR A 179 -17.38 -0.39 -1.36
C THR A 179 -17.03 0.52 -0.18
N GLY A 180 -15.76 0.56 0.23
CA GLY A 180 -15.30 1.23 1.46
C GLY A 180 -15.44 0.37 2.73
N GLU A 181 -15.90 -0.87 2.63
CA GLU A 181 -15.97 -1.79 3.78
C GLU A 181 -14.56 -2.23 4.20
N ILE A 182 -14.34 -2.29 5.52
CA ILE A 182 -13.09 -2.78 6.10
C ILE A 182 -13.25 -4.26 6.43
N VAL A 183 -12.46 -5.10 5.77
CA VAL A 183 -12.46 -6.55 5.97
C VAL A 183 -11.13 -7.00 6.55
N LYS A 184 -11.17 -7.90 7.53
CA LYS A 184 -9.98 -8.55 8.08
C LYS A 184 -9.88 -9.96 7.51
N LEU A 185 -8.77 -10.23 6.85
CA LEU A 185 -8.44 -11.53 6.28
C LEU A 185 -7.27 -12.12 7.06
N TRP A 186 -7.33 -13.41 7.38
CA TRP A 186 -6.26 -14.14 8.05
C TRP A 186 -6.10 -15.56 7.51
N SER A 187 -4.89 -16.04 7.48
CA SER A 187 -4.57 -17.43 7.29
C SER A 187 -4.84 -18.19 8.59
N TYR A 188 -5.36 -19.36 8.52
CA TYR A 188 -6.04 -20.24 9.50
C TYR A 188 -5.71 -20.18 11.01
N CYS A 189 -4.66 -19.48 11.46
CA CYS A 189 -4.18 -19.58 12.85
C CYS A 189 -4.00 -18.27 13.64
N ILE A 190 -4.26 -17.08 13.09
CA ILE A 190 -3.89 -15.84 13.79
C ILE A 190 -5.02 -14.81 13.74
N LYS A 191 -5.55 -14.45 14.90
CA LYS A 191 -6.53 -13.36 15.06
C LYS A 191 -5.82 -12.01 15.06
N ASP A 192 -6.34 -11.07 14.25
CA ASP A 192 -6.07 -9.62 14.22
C ASP A 192 -4.87 -9.07 13.43
N LYS A 193 -5.18 -8.15 12.47
CA LYS A 193 -4.38 -7.14 11.76
C LYS A 193 -3.33 -7.67 10.77
N PHE A 194 -2.88 -6.79 9.84
CA PHE A 194 -1.84 -7.09 8.85
C PHE A 194 -0.57 -7.60 9.54
N ARG A 195 -0.18 -8.85 9.28
CA ARG A 195 0.94 -9.53 9.91
C ARG A 195 1.87 -10.16 8.88
N ILE A 196 3.15 -9.93 9.04
CA ILE A 196 4.22 -10.49 8.21
C ILE A 196 5.00 -11.50 9.03
N GLN A 197 5.20 -12.70 8.46
CA GLN A 197 6.06 -13.74 9.04
C GLN A 197 7.53 -13.36 8.88
N LEU A 198 8.29 -13.65 9.92
CA LEU A 198 9.75 -13.51 9.97
C LEU A 198 10.40 -14.88 10.25
N ILE A 199 11.71 -14.96 10.13
CA ILE A 199 12.50 -16.12 10.57
C ILE A 199 13.59 -15.68 11.55
N LYS A 200 14.16 -16.60 12.31
CA LYS A 200 15.32 -16.30 13.16
C LYS A 200 16.53 -15.94 12.31
N LEU A 201 17.32 -15.00 12.77
CA LEU A 201 18.51 -14.55 12.06
C LEU A 201 19.53 -15.67 11.84
N ASN A 202 19.62 -16.61 12.80
CA ASN A 202 20.54 -17.74 12.76
C ASN A 202 20.11 -18.85 11.79
N ASP A 203 18.90 -18.82 11.26
CA ASP A 203 18.38 -19.81 10.32
C ASP A 203 18.67 -19.42 8.85
N ARG A 204 19.67 -18.55 8.64
CA ARG A 204 20.08 -18.07 7.28
C ARG A 204 20.76 -19.14 6.41
N PHE A 205 21.21 -20.28 6.98
CA PHE A 205 22.00 -21.31 6.28
C PHE A 205 21.33 -22.67 6.30
#